data_2dfad107153b809db0cbe5f2309b40c2
#
_entry.id   2dfad107153b809db0cbe5f2309b40c2
#
_cell.length_a   1.000
_cell.length_b   1.000
_cell.length_c   1.000
_cell.angle_alpha   90.00
_cell.angle_beta   90.00
_cell.angle_gamma   90.00
#
_symmetry.space_group_name_H-M   'P 1'
#
loop_
_entity.id
_entity.type
_entity.pdbx_description
1 polymer ?
#
loop_
_entity_poly.entity_id
_entity_poly.type
_entity_poly.pdbx_seq_one_letter_code
_entity_poly.pdbx_strand_id
1 'polypeptide(L)'
;MRDNIEAIRLAFRLGAEKRSATDEEREILRKYAGFGGLKCILNDANELADAVKWSKSDLDLFVPTVELRRLIHDYSKDDREFAQYMDSLKTSVLSAFYTPTHVVDAIADSFKDKGIKINKFLEPSAGQGAFVDSFLHFYPGAETHAFEKDLITGKILSALHPSITTEISGFEKIEPDFNGYFDVTCSNIPFGDFSVADPIFATSKDIGYRQSTKAIHNYFFLKALDQVREGGLVAFLASQGVMNSASPFVRMELVKRADLVAALRLPNNTSLTTPELTLAATLLSCRSIRVRRHCRLTRNFSFSP
;
A
#
# COMPACT_ATOMS: atom_id res chain seq x y z
N MET A 1 10.32 18.42 -1.02
CA MET A 1 10.63 18.33 -2.46
C MET A 1 12.08 17.93 -2.73
N ARG A 2 13.08 18.65 -2.19
CA ARG A 2 14.51 18.32 -2.42
C ARG A 2 14.87 16.91 -1.96
N ASP A 3 14.43 16.51 -0.77
CA ASP A 3 14.68 15.16 -0.26
C ASP A 3 14.11 14.08 -1.17
N ASN A 4 12.94 14.32 -1.75
CA ASN A 4 12.34 13.39 -2.73
C ASN A 4 13.22 13.26 -3.99
N ILE A 5 13.72 14.39 -4.51
CA ILE A 5 14.58 14.39 -5.71
C ILE A 5 15.90 13.64 -5.43
N GLU A 6 16.52 13.86 -4.27
CA GLU A 6 17.74 13.16 -3.89
C GLU A 6 17.52 11.67 -3.70
N ALA A 7 16.42 11.27 -3.07
CA ALA A 7 16.08 9.86 -2.90
C ALA A 7 15.83 9.18 -4.26
N ILE A 8 15.10 9.84 -5.18
CA ILE A 8 14.85 9.33 -6.53
C ILE A 8 16.16 9.20 -7.31
N ARG A 9 17.01 10.25 -7.28
CA ARG A 9 18.32 10.24 -7.92
C ARG A 9 19.17 9.07 -7.44
N LEU A 10 19.20 8.87 -6.13
CA LEU A 10 19.93 7.77 -5.52
C LEU A 10 19.36 6.42 -5.91
N ALA A 11 18.05 6.22 -5.86
CA ALA A 11 17.43 4.96 -6.24
C ALA A 11 17.69 4.61 -7.72
N PHE A 12 17.64 5.59 -8.61
CA PHE A 12 17.98 5.39 -10.03
C PHE A 12 19.45 5.03 -10.21
N ARG A 13 20.36 5.73 -9.52
CA ARG A 13 21.79 5.43 -9.55
C ARG A 13 22.09 4.01 -9.05
N LEU A 14 21.54 3.63 -7.90
CA LEU A 14 21.70 2.28 -7.34
C LEU A 14 21.19 1.19 -8.30
N GLY A 15 20.05 1.43 -8.95
CA GLY A 15 19.53 0.54 -9.96
C GLY A 15 20.42 0.41 -11.20
N ALA A 16 21.02 1.51 -11.67
CA ALA A 16 21.96 1.50 -12.79
C ALA A 16 23.27 0.80 -12.42
N GLU A 17 23.80 1.02 -11.23
CA GLU A 17 25.00 0.40 -10.69
C GLU A 17 24.79 -1.06 -10.24
N LYS A 18 23.54 -1.51 -10.14
CA LYS A 18 23.13 -2.86 -9.68
C LYS A 18 23.76 -3.23 -8.33
N ARG A 19 23.76 -2.31 -7.39
CA ARG A 19 24.29 -2.51 -6.03
C ARG A 19 23.28 -2.12 -4.97
N SER A 20 23.48 -2.64 -3.78
CA SER A 20 22.71 -2.25 -2.59
C SER A 20 23.17 -0.88 -2.06
N ALA A 21 22.25 -0.20 -1.37
CA ALA A 21 22.55 1.04 -0.67
C ALA A 21 23.44 0.80 0.55
N THR A 22 24.36 1.74 0.83
CA THR A 22 25.05 1.83 2.13
C THR A 22 24.08 2.31 3.22
N ASP A 23 24.53 2.30 4.49
CA ASP A 23 23.68 2.79 5.58
C ASP A 23 23.40 4.29 5.45
N GLU A 24 24.40 5.08 5.05
CA GLU A 24 24.24 6.52 4.79
C GLU A 24 23.27 6.78 3.61
N GLU A 25 23.36 5.96 2.57
CA GLU A 25 22.47 6.06 1.42
C GLU A 25 21.02 5.65 1.78
N ARG A 26 20.83 4.69 2.68
CA ARG A 26 19.49 4.35 3.20
C ARG A 26 18.87 5.52 3.97
N GLU A 27 19.66 6.29 4.72
CA GLU A 27 19.15 7.50 5.40
C GLU A 27 18.66 8.57 4.40
N ILE A 28 19.27 8.66 3.21
CA ILE A 28 18.79 9.55 2.15
C ILE A 28 17.46 9.00 1.57
N LEU A 29 17.41 7.69 1.28
CA LEU A 29 16.21 7.06 0.73
C LEU A 29 15.00 7.17 1.69
N ARG A 30 15.22 7.05 3.01
CA ARG A 30 14.18 7.18 4.04
C ARG A 30 13.54 8.57 4.10
N LYS A 31 14.19 9.61 3.58
CA LYS A 31 13.64 10.97 3.50
C LYS A 31 12.61 11.14 2.37
N TYR A 32 12.47 10.14 1.50
CA TYR A 32 11.42 10.16 0.49
C TYR A 32 10.05 10.19 1.16
N ALA A 33 9.23 11.15 0.79
CA ALA A 33 7.89 11.31 1.35
C ALA A 33 6.78 11.30 0.28
N GLY A 34 7.13 10.92 -0.95
CA GLY A 34 6.20 10.98 -2.08
C GLY A 34 5.75 12.42 -2.39
N PHE A 35 4.75 12.53 -3.23
CA PHE A 35 4.27 13.83 -3.71
C PHE A 35 2.81 14.11 -3.34
N GLY A 36 2.29 13.47 -2.30
CA GLY A 36 0.90 13.59 -1.87
C GLY A 36 0.43 15.04 -1.77
N GLY A 37 -0.62 15.38 -2.52
CA GLY A 37 -1.21 16.73 -2.53
C GLY A 37 -0.45 17.80 -3.33
N LEU A 38 0.77 17.55 -3.80
CA LEU A 38 1.58 18.52 -4.55
C LEU A 38 1.18 18.57 -6.02
N LYS A 39 -0.05 19.00 -6.33
CA LYS A 39 -0.60 19.00 -7.69
C LYS A 39 0.22 19.83 -8.69
N CYS A 40 0.89 20.88 -8.22
CA CYS A 40 1.68 21.79 -9.06
C CYS A 40 2.84 21.08 -9.80
N ILE A 41 3.39 19.99 -9.29
CA ILE A 41 4.47 19.25 -9.97
C ILE A 41 4.01 18.58 -11.29
N LEU A 42 2.71 18.50 -11.51
CA LEU A 42 2.13 17.98 -12.75
C LEU A 42 1.99 19.06 -13.85
N ASN A 43 2.14 20.35 -13.50
CA ASN A 43 2.12 21.44 -14.45
C ASN A 43 3.36 21.41 -15.35
N ASP A 44 3.29 22.08 -16.51
CA ASP A 44 4.43 22.21 -17.41
C ASP A 44 5.64 22.83 -16.67
N ALA A 45 6.75 22.16 -16.74
CA ALA A 45 8.04 22.57 -16.17
C ALA A 45 9.20 21.90 -16.95
N ASN A 46 9.16 22.03 -18.27
CA ASN A 46 10.17 21.46 -19.17
C ASN A 46 11.35 22.41 -19.34
N GLU A 47 11.08 23.70 -19.31
CA GLU A 47 12.07 24.77 -19.45
C GLU A 47 11.76 25.94 -18.51
N LEU A 48 12.75 26.81 -18.28
CA LEU A 48 12.58 27.94 -17.35
C LEU A 48 11.50 28.95 -17.80
N ALA A 49 11.22 29.03 -19.09
CA ALA A 49 10.15 29.88 -19.61
C ALA A 49 8.74 29.47 -19.16
N ASP A 50 8.55 28.20 -18.78
CA ASP A 50 7.25 27.71 -18.28
C ASP A 50 6.85 28.34 -16.94
N ALA A 51 7.77 29.00 -16.23
CA ALA A 51 7.50 29.66 -14.95
C ALA A 51 6.34 30.66 -15.00
N VAL A 52 6.10 31.29 -16.16
CA VAL A 52 5.00 32.25 -16.36
C VAL A 52 3.62 31.61 -16.25
N LYS A 53 3.52 30.30 -16.39
CA LYS A 53 2.27 29.51 -16.28
C LYS A 53 1.97 29.10 -14.85
N TRP A 54 2.91 29.30 -13.92
CA TRP A 54 2.78 28.85 -12.53
C TRP A 54 2.15 29.91 -11.64
N SER A 55 1.38 29.48 -10.65
CA SER A 55 0.83 30.38 -9.65
C SER A 55 1.94 30.94 -8.75
N LYS A 56 1.76 32.16 -8.23
CA LYS A 56 2.74 32.78 -7.32
C LYS A 56 3.01 31.94 -6.05
N SER A 57 2.00 31.21 -5.58
CA SER A 57 2.10 30.32 -4.40
C SER A 57 3.00 29.11 -4.64
N ASP A 58 3.14 28.67 -5.88
CA ASP A 58 3.83 27.43 -6.23
C ASP A 58 5.20 27.66 -6.87
N LEU A 59 5.58 28.94 -7.13
CA LEU A 59 6.84 29.27 -7.79
C LEU A 59 8.09 28.72 -7.12
N ASP A 60 8.09 28.58 -5.79
CA ASP A 60 9.21 27.98 -5.03
C ASP A 60 9.43 26.49 -5.38
N LEU A 61 8.38 25.83 -5.91
CA LEU A 61 8.43 24.42 -6.35
C LEU A 61 8.75 24.30 -7.86
N PHE A 62 8.75 25.41 -8.62
CA PHE A 62 8.96 25.36 -10.07
C PHE A 62 10.36 24.81 -10.43
N VAL A 63 11.42 25.42 -9.91
CA VAL A 63 12.81 24.99 -10.21
C VAL A 63 13.05 23.55 -9.78
N PRO A 64 12.66 23.12 -8.55
CA PRO A 64 12.70 21.70 -8.18
C PRO A 64 11.91 20.77 -9.11
N THR A 65 10.79 21.24 -9.68
CA THR A 65 10.00 20.41 -10.60
C THR A 65 10.71 20.26 -11.95
N VAL A 66 11.35 21.32 -12.46
CA VAL A 66 12.20 21.23 -13.67
C VAL A 66 13.34 20.23 -13.43
N GLU A 67 14.00 20.29 -12.26
CA GLU A 67 15.06 19.35 -11.88
C GLU A 67 14.55 17.92 -11.84
N LEU A 68 13.40 17.68 -11.21
CA LEU A 68 12.78 16.35 -11.12
C LEU A 68 12.48 15.78 -12.51
N ARG A 69 11.88 16.55 -13.40
CA ARG A 69 11.55 16.10 -14.76
C ARG A 69 12.80 15.78 -15.56
N ARG A 70 13.85 16.63 -15.46
CA ARG A 70 15.13 16.36 -16.10
C ARG A 70 15.76 15.09 -15.57
N LEU A 71 15.79 14.89 -14.23
CA LEU A 71 16.29 13.67 -13.61
C LEU A 71 15.56 12.43 -14.15
N ILE A 72 14.25 12.46 -14.21
CA ILE A 72 13.45 11.35 -14.74
C ILE A 72 13.79 11.10 -16.20
N HIS A 73 13.86 12.16 -17.02
CA HIS A 73 14.20 12.05 -18.44
C HIS A 73 15.60 11.43 -18.64
N ASP A 74 16.59 11.88 -17.87
CA ASP A 74 17.99 11.43 -18.01
C ASP A 74 18.18 9.94 -17.63
N TYR A 75 17.31 9.41 -16.76
CA TYR A 75 17.32 8.00 -16.37
C TYR A 75 16.31 7.13 -17.13
N SER A 76 15.51 7.72 -18.00
CA SER A 76 14.58 6.99 -18.87
C SER A 76 15.31 6.46 -20.11
N LYS A 77 15.07 5.22 -20.48
CA LYS A 77 15.67 4.59 -21.65
C LYS A 77 15.06 5.09 -22.97
N ASP A 78 13.79 5.44 -22.90
CA ASP A 78 12.96 5.88 -24.02
C ASP A 78 11.75 6.71 -23.54
N ASP A 79 11.01 7.28 -24.48
CA ASP A 79 9.81 8.08 -24.22
C ASP A 79 8.72 7.28 -23.49
N ARG A 80 8.64 5.99 -23.68
CA ARG A 80 7.68 5.11 -23.02
C ARG A 80 8.00 4.98 -21.54
N GLU A 81 9.26 4.75 -21.18
CA GLU A 81 9.69 4.67 -19.78
C GLU A 81 9.54 6.04 -19.10
N PHE A 82 9.86 7.13 -19.79
CA PHE A 82 9.59 8.49 -19.29
C PHE A 82 8.11 8.71 -18.98
N ALA A 83 7.22 8.33 -19.89
CA ALA A 83 5.78 8.41 -19.65
C ALA A 83 5.33 7.59 -18.45
N GLN A 84 5.89 6.38 -18.24
CA GLN A 84 5.58 5.56 -17.08
C GLN A 84 6.00 6.22 -15.76
N TYR A 85 7.16 6.88 -15.70
CA TYR A 85 7.58 7.64 -14.53
C TYR A 85 6.71 8.88 -14.30
N MET A 86 6.28 9.55 -15.36
CA MET A 86 5.36 10.68 -15.22
C MET A 86 3.97 10.24 -14.73
N ASP A 87 3.49 9.08 -15.14
CA ASP A 87 2.25 8.49 -14.58
C ASP A 87 2.44 8.06 -13.12
N SER A 88 3.64 7.58 -12.74
CA SER A 88 4.01 7.30 -11.35
C SER A 88 3.94 8.57 -10.50
N LEU A 89 4.51 9.70 -10.95
CA LEU A 89 4.38 10.98 -10.26
C LEU A 89 2.92 11.39 -10.07
N LYS A 90 2.10 11.26 -11.10
CA LYS A 90 0.68 11.57 -11.04
C LYS A 90 -0.05 10.71 -10.01
N THR A 91 0.25 9.42 -9.99
CA THR A 91 -0.29 8.47 -9.00
C THR A 91 0.13 8.88 -7.60
N SER A 92 1.41 9.17 -7.37
CA SER A 92 1.95 9.60 -6.09
C SER A 92 1.28 10.88 -5.57
N VAL A 93 1.01 11.87 -6.43
CA VAL A 93 0.27 13.10 -6.05
C VAL A 93 -1.12 12.79 -5.50
N LEU A 94 -1.77 11.74 -6.01
CA LEU A 94 -3.14 11.37 -5.65
C LEU A 94 -3.22 10.41 -4.45
N SER A 95 -2.22 9.58 -4.25
CA SER A 95 -2.30 8.41 -3.36
C SER A 95 -1.19 8.28 -2.32
N ALA A 96 -0.17 9.16 -2.32
CA ALA A 96 0.92 9.06 -1.35
C ALA A 96 0.49 9.56 0.03
N PHE A 97 -0.19 8.71 0.78
CA PHE A 97 -0.56 8.92 2.19
C PHE A 97 0.07 7.81 3.01
N TYR A 98 1.08 8.17 3.81
CA TYR A 98 1.84 7.20 4.58
C TYR A 98 1.33 7.06 6.01
N THR A 99 1.36 5.84 6.50
CA THR A 99 0.94 5.53 7.86
C THR A 99 2.02 5.95 8.84
N PRO A 100 1.70 6.67 9.93
CA PRO A 100 2.66 6.97 10.97
C PRO A 100 3.25 5.68 11.58
N THR A 101 4.57 5.65 11.74
CA THR A 101 5.32 4.46 12.18
C THR A 101 4.78 3.91 13.50
N HIS A 102 4.43 4.76 14.48
CA HIS A 102 3.90 4.33 15.77
C HIS A 102 2.59 3.53 15.67
N VAL A 103 1.77 3.76 14.63
CA VAL A 103 0.55 2.97 14.39
C VAL A 103 0.90 1.59 13.88
N VAL A 104 1.86 1.52 12.96
CA VAL A 104 2.33 0.25 12.38
C VAL A 104 3.04 -0.59 13.43
N ASP A 105 3.92 0.05 14.22
CA ASP A 105 4.63 -0.61 15.34
C ASP A 105 3.66 -1.17 16.36
N ALA A 106 2.62 -0.42 16.74
CA ALA A 106 1.59 -0.91 17.66
C ALA A 106 0.87 -2.16 17.14
N ILE A 107 0.66 -2.28 15.83
CA ILE A 107 0.08 -3.47 15.20
C ILE A 107 1.06 -4.65 15.29
N ALA A 108 2.30 -4.47 14.85
CA ALA A 108 3.30 -5.52 14.84
C ALA A 108 3.66 -6.00 16.26
N ASP A 109 3.79 -5.06 17.21
CA ASP A 109 4.03 -5.33 18.62
C ASP A 109 2.87 -6.12 19.25
N SER A 110 1.62 -5.71 18.98
CA SER A 110 0.45 -6.45 19.47
C SER A 110 0.41 -7.90 18.98
N PHE A 111 0.87 -8.17 17.77
CA PHE A 111 0.97 -9.54 17.25
C PHE A 111 2.04 -10.33 18.00
N LYS A 112 3.18 -9.72 18.28
CA LYS A 112 4.27 -10.31 19.06
C LYS A 112 3.84 -10.62 20.49
N ASP A 113 3.17 -9.69 21.16
CA ASP A 113 2.63 -9.84 22.51
C ASP A 113 1.61 -10.97 22.63
N LYS A 114 0.83 -11.22 21.59
CA LYS A 114 -0.11 -12.34 21.50
C LYS A 114 0.55 -13.66 21.09
N GLY A 115 1.87 -13.68 20.93
CA GLY A 115 2.62 -14.88 20.57
C GLY A 115 2.36 -15.36 19.14
N ILE A 116 1.90 -14.47 18.23
CA ILE A 116 1.68 -14.79 16.83
C ILE A 116 3.06 -14.98 16.18
N LYS A 117 3.28 -16.16 15.61
CA LYS A 117 4.51 -16.48 14.87
C LYS A 117 4.33 -16.09 13.42
N ILE A 118 5.23 -15.26 12.92
CA ILE A 118 5.24 -14.79 11.53
C ILE A 118 6.57 -15.20 10.91
N ASN A 119 6.53 -16.19 10.01
CA ASN A 119 7.66 -16.62 9.21
C ASN A 119 7.56 -16.11 7.78
N LYS A 120 6.33 -15.81 7.33
CA LYS A 120 6.02 -15.36 5.97
C LYS A 120 5.04 -14.20 6.03
N PHE A 121 5.51 -13.04 5.59
CA PHE A 121 4.79 -11.78 5.65
C PHE A 121 4.53 -11.23 4.24
N LEU A 122 3.31 -10.74 4.00
CA LEU A 122 2.91 -10.08 2.77
C LEU A 122 2.45 -8.66 3.03
N GLU A 123 3.04 -7.70 2.33
CA GLU A 123 2.62 -6.29 2.26
C GLU A 123 2.13 -5.99 0.84
N PRO A 124 0.80 -5.94 0.58
CA PRO A 124 0.26 -5.82 -0.77
C PRO A 124 0.20 -4.40 -1.34
N SER A 125 0.55 -3.36 -0.56
CA SER A 125 0.58 -1.96 -0.98
C SER A 125 1.60 -1.18 -0.16
N ALA A 126 2.87 -1.50 -0.39
CA ALA A 126 3.95 -1.23 0.56
C ALA A 126 4.33 0.24 0.71
N GLY A 127 4.07 1.07 -0.30
CA GLY A 127 4.53 2.46 -0.27
C GLY A 127 6.03 2.55 -0.06
N GLN A 128 6.45 3.33 0.92
CA GLN A 128 7.86 3.45 1.31
C GLN A 128 8.36 2.29 2.18
N GLY A 129 7.49 1.36 2.60
CA GLY A 129 7.87 0.22 3.41
C GLY A 129 7.67 0.38 4.92
N ALA A 130 6.77 1.26 5.38
CA ALA A 130 6.53 1.44 6.82
C ALA A 130 6.13 0.13 7.52
N PHE A 131 5.26 -0.68 6.90
CA PHE A 131 4.92 -2.01 7.42
C PHE A 131 6.10 -2.98 7.28
N VAL A 132 6.86 -2.90 6.21
CA VAL A 132 8.07 -3.72 6.00
C VAL A 132 9.08 -3.44 7.11
N ASP A 133 9.42 -2.17 7.38
CA ASP A 133 10.33 -1.77 8.45
C ASP A 133 9.89 -2.32 9.81
N SER A 134 8.63 -2.10 10.17
CA SER A 134 8.09 -2.53 11.45
C SER A 134 8.08 -4.07 11.58
N PHE A 135 7.58 -4.78 10.56
CA PHE A 135 7.53 -6.24 10.64
C PHE A 135 8.93 -6.87 10.64
N LEU A 136 9.90 -6.33 9.91
CA LEU A 136 11.30 -6.79 9.98
C LEU A 136 11.93 -6.50 11.34
N HIS A 137 11.56 -5.40 12.00
CA HIS A 137 12.02 -5.09 13.35
C HIS A 137 11.49 -6.11 14.39
N PHE A 138 10.20 -6.40 14.37
CA PHE A 138 9.57 -7.31 15.34
C PHE A 138 9.78 -8.79 14.97
N TYR A 139 9.97 -9.11 13.70
CA TYR A 139 10.11 -10.45 13.12
C TYR A 139 11.28 -10.52 12.13
N PRO A 140 12.53 -10.36 12.59
CA PRO A 140 13.71 -10.18 11.70
C PRO A 140 14.03 -11.39 10.82
N GLY A 141 13.43 -12.55 11.10
CA GLY A 141 13.60 -13.78 10.29
C GLY A 141 12.46 -14.05 9.32
N ALA A 142 11.47 -13.16 9.22
CA ALA A 142 10.32 -13.37 8.36
C ALA A 142 10.69 -13.19 6.88
N GLU A 143 10.37 -14.18 6.05
CA GLU A 143 10.34 -14.04 4.60
C GLU A 143 9.29 -13.01 4.25
N THR A 144 9.70 -11.90 3.64
CA THR A 144 8.83 -10.75 3.38
C THR A 144 8.69 -10.51 1.90
N HIS A 145 7.44 -10.43 1.44
CA HIS A 145 7.06 -10.06 0.09
C HIS A 145 6.28 -8.75 0.11
N ALA A 146 6.65 -7.81 -0.75
CA ALA A 146 6.05 -6.49 -0.82
C ALA A 146 5.64 -6.15 -2.26
N PHE A 147 4.43 -5.68 -2.45
CA PHE A 147 3.92 -5.17 -3.72
C PHE A 147 3.80 -3.65 -3.64
N GLU A 148 4.34 -2.96 -4.65
CA GLU A 148 4.15 -1.52 -4.80
C GLU A 148 3.89 -1.21 -6.28
N LYS A 149 2.74 -0.60 -6.55
CA LYS A 149 2.32 -0.31 -7.92
C LYS A 149 2.99 0.93 -8.51
N ASP A 150 3.33 1.90 -7.66
CA ASP A 150 4.02 3.11 -8.07
C ASP A 150 5.49 2.80 -8.40
N LEU A 151 5.89 3.09 -9.63
CA LEU A 151 7.20 2.70 -10.15
C LEU A 151 8.36 3.37 -9.40
N ILE A 152 8.23 4.66 -9.08
CA ILE A 152 9.27 5.41 -8.37
C ILE A 152 9.35 4.93 -6.93
N THR A 153 8.22 4.86 -6.25
CA THR A 153 8.14 4.41 -4.85
C THR A 153 8.64 2.97 -4.71
N GLY A 154 8.28 2.08 -5.65
CA GLY A 154 8.75 0.70 -5.66
C GLY A 154 10.25 0.56 -5.86
N LYS A 155 10.88 1.42 -6.69
CA LYS A 155 12.35 1.46 -6.83
C LYS A 155 13.04 1.90 -5.53
N ILE A 156 12.46 2.87 -4.83
CA ILE A 156 12.98 3.32 -3.53
C ILE A 156 12.82 2.22 -2.49
N LEU A 157 11.65 1.57 -2.43
CA LEU A 157 11.41 0.42 -1.55
C LEU A 157 12.43 -0.70 -1.77
N SER A 158 12.67 -1.08 -3.02
CA SER A 158 13.66 -2.12 -3.36
C SER A 158 15.08 -1.74 -2.94
N ALA A 159 15.44 -0.45 -3.06
CA ALA A 159 16.76 0.04 -2.66
C ALA A 159 16.91 0.10 -1.12
N LEU A 160 15.83 0.42 -0.39
CA LEU A 160 15.79 0.42 1.07
C LEU A 160 15.89 -0.99 1.65
N HIS A 161 15.19 -1.95 1.05
CA HIS A 161 15.01 -3.31 1.56
C HIS A 161 15.50 -4.38 0.57
N PRO A 162 16.81 -4.48 0.33
CA PRO A 162 17.35 -5.45 -0.64
C PRO A 162 17.21 -6.91 -0.18
N SER A 163 16.85 -7.15 1.07
CA SER A 163 16.69 -8.49 1.66
C SER A 163 15.29 -9.08 1.51
N ILE A 164 14.32 -8.29 1.04
CA ILE A 164 12.96 -8.77 0.81
C ILE A 164 12.69 -8.95 -0.69
N THR A 165 11.63 -9.67 -1.00
CA THR A 165 11.12 -9.75 -2.37
C THR A 165 10.19 -8.55 -2.62
N THR A 166 10.61 -7.61 -3.49
CA THR A 166 9.80 -6.46 -3.89
C THR A 166 9.31 -6.64 -5.32
N GLU A 167 7.98 -6.63 -5.49
CA GLU A 167 7.31 -6.64 -6.79
C GLU A 167 6.79 -5.23 -7.11
N ILE A 168 7.38 -4.60 -8.15
CA ILE A 168 6.93 -3.29 -8.63
C ILE A 168 5.74 -3.49 -9.57
N SER A 169 4.61 -3.82 -9.00
CA SER A 169 3.37 -4.11 -9.71
C SER A 169 2.17 -4.01 -8.77
N GLY A 170 0.95 -4.01 -9.33
CA GLY A 170 -0.25 -4.06 -8.51
C GLY A 170 -0.47 -5.45 -7.91
N PHE A 171 -1.12 -5.49 -6.76
CA PHE A 171 -1.41 -6.72 -6.02
C PHE A 171 -2.21 -7.75 -6.83
N GLU A 172 -2.94 -7.32 -7.87
CA GLU A 172 -3.63 -8.21 -8.81
C GLU A 172 -2.68 -9.12 -9.61
N LYS A 173 -1.37 -8.82 -9.61
CA LYS A 173 -0.34 -9.60 -10.32
C LYS A 173 0.30 -10.69 -9.48
N ILE A 174 -0.06 -10.81 -8.19
CA ILE A 174 0.52 -11.87 -7.35
C ILE A 174 0.24 -13.26 -7.97
N GLU A 175 1.29 -14.07 -8.02
CA GLU A 175 1.22 -15.41 -8.60
C GLU A 175 0.30 -16.34 -7.79
N PRO A 176 -0.45 -17.24 -8.45
CA PRO A 176 -1.35 -18.18 -7.78
C PRO A 176 -0.64 -19.13 -6.80
N ASP A 177 0.64 -19.36 -6.97
CA ASP A 177 1.45 -20.23 -6.10
C ASP A 177 1.57 -19.68 -4.68
N PHE A 178 1.30 -18.39 -4.48
CA PHE A 178 1.21 -17.76 -3.17
C PHE A 178 -0.14 -17.93 -2.47
N ASN A 179 -1.11 -18.63 -3.07
CA ASN A 179 -2.37 -18.94 -2.40
C ASN A 179 -2.13 -19.83 -1.17
N GLY A 180 -2.61 -19.37 -0.02
CA GLY A 180 -2.41 -20.06 1.26
C GLY A 180 -0.97 -20.09 1.76
N TYR A 181 -0.13 -19.15 1.33
CA TYR A 181 1.31 -19.17 1.60
C TYR A 181 1.72 -18.37 2.85
N PHE A 182 1.13 -17.19 3.06
CA PHE A 182 1.57 -16.25 4.08
C PHE A 182 0.94 -16.51 5.45
N ASP A 183 1.69 -16.25 6.51
CA ASP A 183 1.17 -16.26 7.88
C ASP A 183 0.32 -15.01 8.15
N VAL A 184 0.81 -13.87 7.67
CA VAL A 184 0.18 -12.57 7.88
C VAL A 184 0.27 -11.73 6.61
N THR A 185 -0.85 -11.08 6.29
CA THR A 185 -0.90 -9.97 5.34
C THR A 185 -1.32 -8.72 6.09
N CYS A 186 -0.49 -7.68 6.10
CA CYS A 186 -0.77 -6.43 6.80
C CYS A 186 -0.40 -5.23 5.93
N SER A 187 -1.27 -4.23 5.85
CA SER A 187 -1.10 -3.07 4.96
C SER A 187 -2.01 -1.90 5.32
N ASN A 188 -1.61 -0.72 4.89
CA ASN A 188 -2.52 0.38 4.64
C ASN A 188 -2.97 0.30 3.18
N ILE A 189 -4.15 -0.31 2.95
CA ILE A 189 -4.63 -0.56 1.60
C ILE A 189 -5.15 0.70 0.92
N PRO A 190 -5.12 0.78 -0.44
CA PRO A 190 -5.65 1.92 -1.16
C PRO A 190 -7.13 2.18 -0.86
N PHE A 191 -7.51 3.46 -0.82
CA PHE A 191 -8.87 3.90 -0.57
C PHE A 191 -9.56 4.36 -1.86
N GLY A 192 -10.88 4.21 -1.90
CA GLY A 192 -11.73 4.74 -2.96
C GLY A 192 -12.50 3.66 -3.74
N ASP A 193 -13.44 4.14 -4.56
CA ASP A 193 -14.29 3.30 -5.40
C ASP A 193 -13.65 3.08 -6.79
N PHE A 194 -12.38 2.68 -6.78
CA PHE A 194 -11.65 2.33 -7.99
C PHE A 194 -11.84 0.86 -8.31
N SER A 195 -12.13 0.55 -9.58
CA SER A 195 -12.20 -0.82 -10.06
C SER A 195 -10.81 -1.43 -10.23
N VAL A 196 -10.70 -2.72 -9.94
CA VAL A 196 -9.49 -3.50 -10.15
C VAL A 196 -9.67 -4.46 -11.32
N ALA A 197 -8.72 -4.46 -12.24
CA ALA A 197 -8.71 -5.35 -13.40
C ALA A 197 -8.03 -6.69 -13.03
N ASP A 198 -8.79 -7.58 -12.40
CA ASP A 198 -8.38 -8.97 -12.14
C ASP A 198 -9.35 -9.90 -12.90
N PRO A 199 -8.92 -10.53 -14.02
CA PRO A 199 -9.77 -11.41 -14.80
C PRO A 199 -10.27 -12.62 -14.02
N ILE A 200 -9.48 -13.15 -13.08
CA ILE A 200 -9.86 -14.32 -12.26
C ILE A 200 -11.03 -13.96 -11.36
N PHE A 201 -10.96 -12.81 -10.69
CA PHE A 201 -12.04 -12.31 -9.85
C PHE A 201 -13.25 -11.88 -10.66
N ALA A 202 -13.05 -11.18 -11.77
CA ALA A 202 -14.14 -10.69 -12.62
C ALA A 202 -14.97 -11.80 -13.26
N THR A 203 -14.37 -12.95 -13.55
CA THR A 203 -15.03 -14.12 -14.15
C THR A 203 -15.41 -15.21 -13.15
N SER A 204 -15.16 -15.00 -11.86
CA SER A 204 -15.49 -15.95 -10.79
C SER A 204 -16.98 -16.30 -10.80
N LYS A 205 -17.32 -17.56 -10.51
CA LYS A 205 -18.70 -18.00 -10.28
C LYS A 205 -19.31 -17.39 -9.01
N ASP A 206 -18.44 -17.01 -8.05
CA ASP A 206 -18.88 -16.38 -6.81
C ASP A 206 -19.16 -14.88 -7.02
N ILE A 207 -20.34 -14.45 -6.58
CA ILE A 207 -20.76 -13.06 -6.71
C ILE A 207 -19.93 -12.12 -5.83
N GLY A 208 -19.45 -12.58 -4.67
CA GLY A 208 -18.61 -11.80 -3.77
C GLY A 208 -17.30 -11.39 -4.43
N TYR A 209 -16.66 -12.34 -5.12
CA TYR A 209 -15.44 -12.06 -5.89
C TYR A 209 -15.69 -11.06 -7.03
N ARG A 210 -16.72 -11.28 -7.86
CA ARG A 210 -17.05 -10.33 -8.95
C ARG A 210 -17.39 -8.93 -8.43
N GLN A 211 -18.10 -8.83 -7.32
CA GLN A 211 -18.46 -7.54 -6.75
C GLN A 211 -17.26 -6.85 -6.09
N SER A 212 -16.30 -7.61 -5.58
CA SER A 212 -15.10 -7.04 -4.94
C SER A 212 -14.25 -6.23 -5.92
N THR A 213 -14.20 -6.59 -7.20
CA THR A 213 -13.41 -5.85 -8.21
C THR A 213 -13.91 -4.43 -8.46
N LYS A 214 -15.11 -4.06 -7.99
CA LYS A 214 -15.71 -2.74 -8.19
C LYS A 214 -15.17 -1.68 -7.21
N ALA A 215 -14.58 -2.10 -6.10
CA ALA A 215 -14.00 -1.21 -5.09
C ALA A 215 -12.70 -1.83 -4.57
N ILE A 216 -11.60 -1.08 -4.72
CA ILE A 216 -10.25 -1.56 -4.44
C ILE A 216 -10.08 -2.14 -3.03
N HIS A 217 -10.66 -1.50 -2.01
CA HIS A 217 -10.59 -1.98 -0.64
C HIS A 217 -11.27 -3.35 -0.46
N ASN A 218 -12.41 -3.60 -1.12
CA ASN A 218 -13.08 -4.88 -1.09
C ASN A 218 -12.25 -5.98 -1.77
N TYR A 219 -11.63 -5.63 -2.89
CA TYR A 219 -10.75 -6.53 -3.62
C TYR A 219 -9.56 -6.96 -2.76
N PHE A 220 -8.88 -6.00 -2.11
CA PHE A 220 -7.72 -6.29 -1.27
C PHE A 220 -8.04 -7.28 -0.16
N PHE A 221 -9.19 -7.14 0.52
CA PHE A 221 -9.58 -8.08 1.57
C PHE A 221 -9.77 -9.51 1.03
N LEU A 222 -10.52 -9.70 -0.05
CA LEU A 222 -10.73 -11.05 -0.58
C LEU A 222 -9.47 -11.64 -1.19
N LYS A 223 -8.68 -10.83 -1.89
CA LYS A 223 -7.40 -11.27 -2.45
C LYS A 223 -6.42 -11.69 -1.35
N ALA A 224 -6.31 -10.91 -0.28
CA ALA A 224 -5.44 -11.24 0.85
C ALA A 224 -5.87 -12.53 1.56
N LEU A 225 -7.18 -12.80 1.65
CA LEU A 225 -7.66 -14.08 2.20
C LEU A 225 -7.27 -15.29 1.35
N ASP A 226 -7.12 -15.11 0.03
CA ASP A 226 -6.59 -16.17 -0.83
C ASP A 226 -5.10 -16.43 -0.55
N GLN A 227 -4.34 -15.40 -0.17
CA GLN A 227 -2.89 -15.49 0.01
C GLN A 227 -2.49 -16.03 1.39
N VAL A 228 -3.28 -15.78 2.43
CA VAL A 228 -2.95 -16.28 3.77
C VAL A 228 -3.30 -17.75 3.92
N ARG A 229 -2.44 -18.49 4.64
CA ARG A 229 -2.70 -19.90 4.97
C ARG A 229 -3.89 -20.06 5.92
N GLU A 230 -4.35 -21.28 6.07
CA GLU A 230 -5.33 -21.62 7.12
C GLU A 230 -4.78 -21.21 8.50
N GLY A 231 -5.57 -20.44 9.26
CA GLY A 231 -5.16 -19.85 10.54
C GLY A 231 -4.27 -18.61 10.41
N GLY A 232 -4.00 -18.14 9.20
CA GLY A 232 -3.31 -16.88 8.93
C GLY A 232 -4.16 -15.65 9.25
N LEU A 233 -3.54 -14.47 9.23
CA LEU A 233 -4.16 -13.21 9.61
C LEU A 233 -4.11 -12.20 8.45
N VAL A 234 -5.22 -11.49 8.26
CA VAL A 234 -5.28 -10.30 7.40
C VAL A 234 -5.58 -9.09 8.28
N ALA A 235 -4.70 -8.09 8.28
CA ALA A 235 -4.84 -6.91 9.11
C ALA A 235 -4.61 -5.64 8.26
N PHE A 236 -5.69 -4.93 7.94
CA PHE A 236 -5.61 -3.77 7.07
C PHE A 236 -6.08 -2.49 7.74
N LEU A 237 -5.33 -1.42 7.51
CA LEU A 237 -5.85 -0.07 7.62
C LEU A 237 -6.69 0.19 6.35
N ALA A 238 -7.97 0.48 6.53
CA ALA A 238 -8.90 0.63 5.42
C ALA A 238 -9.89 1.77 5.67
N SER A 239 -10.52 2.26 4.60
CA SER A 239 -11.64 3.19 4.73
C SER A 239 -12.87 2.49 5.31
N GLN A 240 -13.83 3.28 5.78
CA GLN A 240 -15.13 2.78 6.27
C GLN A 240 -15.93 2.00 5.19
N GLY A 241 -15.56 2.13 3.93
CA GLY A 241 -16.28 1.56 2.79
C GLY A 241 -16.53 0.06 2.89
N VAL A 242 -15.60 -0.71 3.48
CA VAL A 242 -15.75 -2.16 3.67
C VAL A 242 -16.90 -2.47 4.62
N MET A 243 -16.94 -1.79 5.77
CA MET A 243 -17.94 -2.06 6.82
C MET A 243 -19.29 -1.41 6.53
N ASN A 244 -19.29 -0.22 5.91
CA ASN A 244 -20.50 0.59 5.68
C ASN A 244 -21.11 0.40 4.29
N SER A 245 -20.53 -0.47 3.43
CA SER A 245 -21.10 -0.74 2.11
C SER A 245 -22.55 -1.20 2.19
N ALA A 246 -23.43 -0.59 1.39
CA ALA A 246 -24.82 -1.04 1.27
C ALA A 246 -24.92 -2.47 0.68
N SER A 247 -23.99 -2.85 -0.20
CA SER A 247 -23.93 -4.18 -0.79
C SER A 247 -23.38 -5.21 0.21
N PRO A 248 -24.10 -6.29 0.53
CA PRO A 248 -23.66 -7.29 1.49
C PRO A 248 -22.72 -8.35 0.90
N PHE A 249 -22.62 -8.47 -0.43
CA PHE A 249 -22.02 -9.64 -1.09
C PHE A 249 -20.58 -9.90 -0.69
N VAL A 250 -19.75 -8.85 -0.61
CA VAL A 250 -18.35 -9.00 -0.21
C VAL A 250 -18.25 -9.40 1.26
N ARG A 251 -19.01 -8.74 2.15
CA ARG A 251 -19.00 -9.11 3.59
C ARG A 251 -19.51 -10.53 3.82
N MET A 252 -20.53 -10.98 3.07
CA MET A 252 -20.99 -12.37 3.12
C MET A 252 -19.89 -13.34 2.71
N GLU A 253 -19.10 -13.00 1.71
CA GLU A 253 -17.97 -13.83 1.28
C GLU A 253 -16.85 -13.84 2.32
N LEU A 254 -16.53 -12.68 2.91
CA LEU A 254 -15.56 -12.59 3.99
C LEU A 254 -15.91 -13.49 5.18
N VAL A 255 -17.17 -13.43 5.67
CA VAL A 255 -17.61 -14.23 6.85
C VAL A 255 -17.76 -15.72 6.58
N LYS A 256 -17.86 -16.14 5.32
CA LYS A 256 -17.80 -17.57 4.94
C LYS A 256 -16.41 -18.14 5.11
N ARG A 257 -15.37 -17.30 4.94
CA ARG A 257 -13.98 -17.71 4.81
C ARG A 257 -13.14 -17.38 6.04
N ALA A 258 -13.58 -16.41 6.83
CA ALA A 258 -12.78 -15.88 7.92
C ALA A 258 -13.64 -15.40 9.09
N ASP A 259 -13.08 -15.43 10.29
CA ASP A 259 -13.66 -14.81 11.48
C ASP A 259 -13.18 -13.36 11.59
N LEU A 260 -14.06 -12.45 11.94
CA LEU A 260 -13.70 -11.12 12.35
C LEU A 260 -13.12 -11.17 13.77
N VAL A 261 -11.80 -10.93 13.90
CA VAL A 261 -11.14 -10.93 15.22
C VAL A 261 -11.29 -9.58 15.91
N ALA A 262 -11.07 -8.48 15.19
CA ALA A 262 -11.22 -7.13 15.71
C ALA A 262 -11.54 -6.13 14.58
N ALA A 263 -12.29 -5.10 14.92
CA ALA A 263 -12.49 -3.92 14.10
C ALA A 263 -12.34 -2.69 15.00
N LEU A 264 -11.34 -1.86 14.71
CA LEU A 264 -11.03 -0.67 15.51
C LEU A 264 -11.22 0.58 14.65
N ARG A 265 -11.92 1.56 15.17
CA ARG A 265 -12.01 2.87 14.54
C ARG A 265 -10.89 3.76 15.07
N LEU A 266 -10.01 4.20 14.18
CA LEU A 266 -9.00 5.19 14.55
C LEU A 266 -9.62 6.61 14.63
N PRO A 267 -9.07 7.48 15.49
CA PRO A 267 -9.45 8.89 15.52
C PRO A 267 -9.20 9.58 14.17
N ASN A 268 -10.06 10.52 13.80
CA ASN A 268 -9.97 11.23 12.50
C ASN A 268 -8.67 12.05 12.33
N ASN A 269 -7.97 12.35 13.41
CA ASN A 269 -6.70 13.10 13.41
C ASN A 269 -5.45 12.20 13.34
N THR A 270 -5.60 10.91 13.20
CA THR A 270 -4.48 9.95 13.10
C THR A 270 -3.73 10.08 11.76
N SER A 271 -4.38 10.64 10.73
CA SER A 271 -3.77 10.95 9.44
C SER A 271 -3.34 12.41 9.41
N LEU A 272 -2.03 12.66 9.43
CA LEU A 272 -1.46 14.02 9.49
C LEU A 272 -1.58 14.84 8.18
N THR A 273 -2.21 14.31 7.11
CA THR A 273 -2.10 14.93 5.80
C THR A 273 -3.41 15.36 5.13
N THR A 274 -4.58 14.93 5.62
CA THR A 274 -5.87 15.46 5.09
C THR A 274 -6.99 15.42 6.14
N PRO A 275 -7.74 16.56 6.33
CA PRO A 275 -8.85 16.64 7.29
C PRO A 275 -10.06 15.76 6.96
N GLU A 276 -10.16 15.23 5.77
CA GLU A 276 -11.35 14.53 5.25
C GLU A 276 -11.27 13.01 5.25
N LEU A 277 -10.10 12.42 5.52
CA LEU A 277 -9.99 10.96 5.63
C LEU A 277 -10.36 10.51 7.04
N THR A 278 -11.60 10.13 7.23
CA THR A 278 -12.02 9.33 8.39
C THR A 278 -11.42 7.93 8.22
N LEU A 279 -10.19 7.73 8.68
CA LEU A 279 -9.57 6.41 8.72
C LEU A 279 -10.31 5.57 9.77
N ALA A 280 -11.23 4.75 9.33
CA ALA A 280 -11.63 3.59 10.10
C ALA A 280 -10.57 2.51 9.83
N ALA A 281 -9.65 2.32 10.76
CA ALA A 281 -8.84 1.12 10.76
C ALA A 281 -9.77 -0.04 11.10
N THR A 282 -10.12 -0.80 10.11
CA THR A 282 -10.79 -2.07 10.31
C THR A 282 -9.68 -3.11 10.33
N LEU A 283 -9.25 -3.47 11.53
CA LEU A 283 -8.39 -4.64 11.72
C LEU A 283 -9.28 -5.86 11.57
N LEU A 284 -9.48 -6.31 10.33
CA LEU A 284 -10.06 -7.62 10.08
C LEU A 284 -8.89 -8.61 10.20
N SER A 285 -8.73 -9.18 11.37
CA SER A 285 -7.93 -10.37 11.51
C SER A 285 -8.82 -11.53 11.14
N CYS A 286 -8.53 -12.15 10.02
CA CYS A 286 -9.33 -13.24 9.51
C CYS A 286 -8.55 -14.54 9.68
N ARG A 287 -9.05 -15.42 10.52
CA ARG A 287 -8.56 -16.79 10.58
C ARG A 287 -9.26 -17.56 9.46
N SER A 288 -8.51 -18.02 8.45
CA SER A 288 -9.08 -18.94 7.45
C SER A 288 -9.63 -20.17 8.16
N ILE A 289 -10.93 -20.41 8.02
CA ILE A 289 -11.58 -21.57 8.64
C ILE A 289 -11.90 -22.57 7.55
N ARG A 290 -11.50 -23.84 7.79
CA ARG A 290 -12.17 -24.97 7.14
C ARG A 290 -13.67 -24.84 7.35
N VAL A 291 -14.46 -24.85 6.29
CA VAL A 291 -15.93 -24.76 6.31
C VAL A 291 -16.48 -25.65 7.43
N ARG A 292 -16.72 -25.10 8.61
CA ARG A 292 -17.55 -25.74 9.62
C ARG A 292 -18.99 -25.46 9.21
N ARG A 293 -19.68 -26.50 8.76
CA ARG A 293 -21.15 -26.54 8.71
C ARG A 293 -21.64 -26.28 10.14
N HIS A 294 -22.36 -25.19 10.36
CA HIS A 294 -22.99 -24.67 11.56
C HIS A 294 -22.24 -23.51 12.23
N CYS A 295 -22.47 -22.30 11.74
CA CYS A 295 -22.32 -21.12 12.56
C CYS A 295 -23.70 -20.79 13.17
N ARG A 296 -23.85 -21.01 14.49
CA ARG A 296 -24.92 -20.40 15.26
C ARG A 296 -24.58 -18.92 15.40
N LEU A 297 -25.36 -18.07 14.75
CA LEU A 297 -25.38 -16.64 14.99
C LEU A 297 -25.78 -16.41 16.47
N THR A 298 -24.84 -16.17 17.36
CA THR A 298 -25.13 -15.51 18.63
C THR A 298 -25.37 -14.03 18.32
N ARG A 299 -26.63 -13.67 18.35
CA ARG A 299 -27.09 -12.27 18.40
C ARG A 299 -26.58 -11.66 19.71
N ASN A 300 -25.58 -10.79 19.67
CA ASN A 300 -25.34 -9.77 20.66
C ASN A 300 -24.29 -8.80 20.11
N PHE A 301 -24.72 -7.89 19.25
CA PHE A 301 -24.04 -6.62 19.03
C PHE A 301 -25.07 -5.51 19.23
N SER A 302 -25.13 -5.00 20.45
CA SER A 302 -25.79 -3.75 20.74
C SER A 302 -24.85 -2.62 20.34
N PHE A 303 -25.20 -1.87 19.31
CA PHE A 303 -24.63 -0.56 19.08
C PHE A 303 -25.35 0.42 20.01
N SER A 304 -24.62 1.02 20.94
CA SER A 304 -25.09 2.27 21.61
C SER A 304 -24.58 3.46 20.82
N PRO A 305 -25.36 4.54 20.74
CA PRO A 305 -25.18 5.69 19.86
C PRO A 305 -23.94 6.55 20.18
#